data_e9c51a3495e997b5f34826f392080473
#
_entry.id   e9c51a3495e997b5f34826f392080473
#
_cell.length_a   1.000
_cell.length_b   1.000
_cell.length_c   1.000
_cell.angle_alpha   90.00
_cell.angle_beta   90.00
_cell.angle_gamma   90.00
#
_symmetry.space_group_name_H-M   'P 1'
#
loop_
_entity.id
_entity.type
_entity.pdbx_description
1 polymer ?
#
loop_
_entity_poly.entity_id
_entity_poly.type
_entity_poly.pdbx_seq_one_letter_code
_entity_poly.pdbx_strand_id
1 'polypeptide(L)'
;MRVGKIVQWFPQHVKVRLYNEWSGKQEEVTFPKSMVSIHVNPHYAVMNEPNSTLKRLIRKFTLLDIIDENNGSGKLDLIIQLPYVVKTTTRQKQAEERRKQIETQLAESRYGIAYTDGTERITQLNRPVENTLLKQIESLTSTLYGQLGITEAVMNGTADEKTMLNYYNRSVEPGLAAIADPMIWSF
;
A
#
# COMPACT_ATOMS: atom_id res chain seq x y z
N MET A 1 4.16 30.41 -15.29
CA MET A 1 5.02 29.38 -14.71
C MET A 1 4.28 28.04 -14.86
N ARG A 2 4.92 26.98 -15.39
CA ARG A 2 4.30 25.66 -15.51
C ARG A 2 5.02 24.67 -14.63
N VAL A 3 4.28 23.81 -13.98
CA VAL A 3 4.82 22.79 -13.08
C VAL A 3 4.79 21.43 -13.77
N GLY A 4 5.86 20.65 -13.65
CA GLY A 4 5.94 19.33 -14.24
C GLY A 4 6.85 18.38 -13.47
N LYS A 5 6.78 17.09 -13.82
CA LYS A 5 7.61 16.04 -13.21
C LYS A 5 8.81 15.74 -14.12
N ILE A 6 10.02 15.74 -13.56
CA ILE A 6 11.21 15.31 -14.29
C ILE A 6 11.10 13.80 -14.54
N VAL A 7 11.22 13.41 -15.82
CA VAL A 7 11.15 12.02 -16.27
C VAL A 7 12.56 11.48 -16.53
N GLN A 8 13.45 12.34 -17.05
CA GLN A 8 14.82 11.94 -17.38
C GLN A 8 15.79 13.08 -17.15
N TRP A 9 16.98 12.74 -16.66
CA TRP A 9 18.08 13.65 -16.40
C TRP A 9 19.15 13.53 -17.50
N PHE A 10 19.63 14.68 -17.98
CA PHE A 10 20.79 14.82 -18.85
C PHE A 10 21.82 15.76 -18.20
N PRO A 11 23.07 15.78 -18.64
CA PRO A 11 24.08 16.65 -18.03
C PRO A 11 23.68 18.11 -17.99
N GLN A 12 23.17 18.68 -19.09
CA GLN A 12 22.78 20.09 -19.20
C GLN A 12 21.27 20.32 -19.36
N HIS A 13 20.48 19.28 -19.52
CA HIS A 13 19.05 19.35 -19.78
C HIS A 13 18.28 18.44 -18.85
N VAL A 14 16.98 18.70 -18.72
CA VAL A 14 16.02 17.81 -18.05
C VAL A 14 14.82 17.58 -18.96
N LYS A 15 14.34 16.34 -19.02
CA LYS A 15 13.10 16.01 -19.71
C LYS A 15 11.98 16.02 -18.70
N VAL A 16 11.00 16.87 -18.93
CA VAL A 16 9.90 17.14 -17.99
C VAL A 16 8.58 16.76 -18.63
N ARG A 17 7.75 16.06 -17.89
CA ARG A 17 6.36 15.76 -18.26
C ARG A 17 5.47 16.89 -17.73
N LEU A 18 4.86 17.62 -18.66
CA LEU A 18 3.99 18.77 -18.41
C LEU A 18 2.56 18.44 -18.85
N TYR A 19 1.59 19.01 -18.13
CA TYR A 19 0.22 19.03 -18.61
C TYR A 19 0.05 20.21 -19.59
N ASN A 20 -0.39 19.90 -20.81
CA ASN A 20 -0.71 20.90 -21.81
C ASN A 20 -2.21 21.24 -21.71
N GLU A 21 -2.52 22.44 -21.24
CA GLU A 21 -3.89 22.92 -21.07
C GLU A 21 -4.66 23.05 -22.38
N TRP A 22 -3.95 23.29 -23.49
CA TRP A 22 -4.55 23.43 -24.81
C TRP A 22 -4.98 22.08 -25.43
N SER A 23 -4.14 21.07 -25.25
CA SER A 23 -4.41 19.74 -25.80
C SER A 23 -5.12 18.81 -24.81
N GLY A 24 -5.20 19.17 -23.53
CA GLY A 24 -5.71 18.33 -22.45
C GLY A 24 -4.87 17.08 -22.15
N LYS A 25 -3.63 17.01 -22.67
CA LYS A 25 -2.77 15.83 -22.58
C LYS A 25 -1.44 16.15 -21.86
N GLN A 26 -0.81 15.09 -21.36
CA GLN A 26 0.55 15.18 -20.84
C GLN A 26 1.53 15.08 -21.99
N GLU A 27 2.49 16.00 -22.07
CA GLU A 27 3.55 16.07 -23.07
C GLU A 27 4.91 16.04 -22.38
N GLU A 28 5.89 15.41 -23.03
CA GLU A 28 7.27 15.38 -22.55
C GLU A 28 8.12 16.37 -23.36
N VAL A 29 8.65 17.37 -22.66
CA VAL A 29 9.46 18.43 -23.26
C VAL A 29 10.82 18.47 -22.57
N THR A 30 11.87 18.71 -23.34
CA THR A 30 13.24 18.84 -22.83
C THR A 30 13.61 20.30 -22.71
N PHE A 31 14.05 20.71 -21.52
CA PHE A 31 14.49 22.06 -21.21
C PHE A 31 15.96 22.10 -20.77
N PRO A 32 16.72 23.16 -21.09
CA PRO A 32 17.98 23.43 -20.42
C PRO A 32 17.79 23.62 -18.93
N LYS A 33 18.72 23.13 -18.11
CA LYS A 33 18.66 23.30 -16.64
C LYS A 33 18.64 24.77 -16.19
N SER A 34 19.21 25.66 -17.00
CA SER A 34 19.21 27.12 -16.76
C SER A 34 17.84 27.79 -16.93
N MET A 35 16.87 27.11 -17.55
CA MET A 35 15.52 27.63 -17.78
C MET A 35 14.46 27.04 -16.83
N VAL A 36 14.88 26.20 -15.91
CA VAL A 36 13.97 25.51 -15.00
C VAL A 36 14.45 25.61 -13.56
N SER A 37 13.54 25.91 -12.66
CA SER A 37 13.79 25.77 -11.22
C SER A 37 13.47 24.33 -10.82
N ILE A 38 14.46 23.64 -10.24
CA ILE A 38 14.36 22.21 -9.90
C ILE A 38 14.16 22.08 -8.38
N HIS A 39 13.00 21.55 -8.00
CA HIS A 39 12.66 21.33 -6.60
C HIS A 39 12.75 19.85 -6.25
N VAL A 40 13.49 19.52 -5.20
CA VAL A 40 13.64 18.16 -4.70
C VAL A 40 12.72 17.98 -3.50
N ASN A 41 11.88 16.96 -3.51
CA ASN A 41 11.02 16.66 -2.37
C ASN A 41 11.88 16.20 -1.16
N PRO A 42 11.93 16.95 -0.06
CA PRO A 42 12.72 16.59 1.13
C PRO A 42 12.22 15.30 1.82
N HIS A 43 10.96 14.95 1.60
CA HIS A 43 10.34 13.75 2.15
C HIS A 43 10.36 12.55 1.18
N TYR A 44 11.15 12.62 0.08
CA TYR A 44 11.20 11.58 -0.93
C TYR A 44 11.53 10.20 -0.36
N ALA A 45 12.51 10.14 0.53
CA ALA A 45 12.92 8.90 1.18
C ALA A 45 11.80 8.27 2.03
N VAL A 46 10.98 9.09 2.67
CA VAL A 46 9.87 8.64 3.53
C VAL A 46 8.65 8.23 2.71
N MET A 47 8.37 8.92 1.59
CA MET A 47 7.11 8.80 0.85
C MET A 47 7.24 8.05 -0.48
N ASN A 48 8.30 8.32 -1.25
CA ASN A 48 8.35 7.97 -2.67
C ASN A 48 9.37 6.88 -3.05
N GLU A 49 10.38 6.63 -2.23
CA GLU A 49 11.31 5.51 -2.47
C GLU A 49 10.56 4.17 -2.52
N PRO A 50 11.05 3.19 -3.31
CA PRO A 50 10.39 1.88 -3.47
C PRO A 50 10.11 1.17 -2.14
N ASN A 51 10.99 1.34 -1.14
CA ASN A 51 10.89 0.76 0.20
C ASN A 51 10.58 1.80 1.29
N SER A 52 10.10 2.99 0.91
CA SER A 52 9.71 4.02 1.87
C SER A 52 8.65 3.51 2.85
N THR A 53 8.60 4.13 4.02
CA THR A 53 7.64 3.77 5.07
C THR A 53 6.20 3.85 4.55
N LEU A 54 5.87 4.92 3.80
CA LEU A 54 4.54 5.07 3.20
C LEU A 54 4.23 3.95 2.19
N LYS A 55 5.16 3.59 1.31
CA LYS A 55 4.96 2.51 0.33
C LYS A 55 4.80 1.14 0.99
N ARG A 56 5.51 0.90 2.09
CA ARG A 56 5.36 -0.32 2.89
C ARG A 56 3.99 -0.35 3.56
N LEU A 57 3.53 0.78 4.09
CA LEU A 57 2.23 0.90 4.72
C LEU A 57 1.09 0.64 3.71
N ILE A 58 1.15 1.26 2.54
CA ILE A 58 0.16 1.03 1.45
C ILE A 58 0.09 -0.46 1.10
N ARG A 59 1.24 -1.14 0.94
CA ARG A 59 1.24 -2.59 0.66
C ARG A 59 0.59 -3.42 1.77
N LYS A 60 0.73 -3.00 3.04
CA LYS A 60 0.08 -3.70 4.17
C LYS A 60 -1.43 -3.48 4.20
N PHE A 61 -1.90 -2.28 3.88
CA PHE A 61 -3.34 -2.01 3.72
C PHE A 61 -3.92 -2.84 2.56
N THR A 62 -3.26 -2.88 1.41
CA THR A 62 -3.72 -3.74 0.29
C THR A 62 -3.81 -5.21 0.68
N LEU A 63 -2.87 -5.72 1.51
CA LEU A 63 -2.95 -7.08 2.03
C LEU A 63 -4.13 -7.26 2.98
N LEU A 64 -4.42 -6.28 3.84
CA LEU A 64 -5.56 -6.31 4.74
C LEU A 64 -6.87 -6.34 3.93
N ASP A 65 -7.01 -5.49 2.93
CA ASP A 65 -8.17 -5.47 2.03
C ASP A 65 -8.42 -6.84 1.37
N ILE A 66 -7.35 -7.50 0.89
CA ILE A 66 -7.44 -8.84 0.30
C ILE A 66 -7.88 -9.88 1.34
N ILE A 67 -7.38 -9.79 2.57
CA ILE A 67 -7.78 -10.69 3.65
C ILE A 67 -9.25 -10.48 4.00
N ASP A 68 -9.68 -9.23 4.12
CA ASP A 68 -11.07 -8.88 4.43
C ASP A 68 -12.02 -9.33 3.32
N GLU A 69 -11.64 -9.16 2.06
CA GLU A 69 -12.40 -9.66 0.92
C GLU A 69 -12.51 -11.20 0.93
N ASN A 70 -11.42 -11.90 1.24
CA ASN A 70 -11.44 -13.36 1.35
C ASN A 70 -12.29 -13.82 2.55
N ASN A 71 -12.21 -13.15 3.69
CA ASN A 71 -13.02 -13.45 4.88
C ASN A 71 -14.50 -13.15 4.61
N GLY A 72 -14.80 -12.03 3.96
CA GLY A 72 -16.17 -11.64 3.58
C GLY A 72 -16.80 -12.56 2.53
N SER A 73 -15.98 -13.17 1.65
CA SER A 73 -16.44 -14.13 0.63
C SER A 73 -16.61 -15.55 1.18
N GLY A 74 -16.41 -15.79 2.48
CA GLY A 74 -16.54 -17.11 3.09
C GLY A 74 -15.46 -18.11 2.68
N LYS A 75 -14.37 -17.64 2.06
CA LYS A 75 -13.22 -18.49 1.71
C LYS A 75 -12.45 -18.85 2.97
N LEU A 76 -12.73 -20.02 3.49
CA LEU A 76 -12.04 -20.58 4.65
C LEU A 76 -10.81 -21.36 4.20
N ASP A 77 -9.68 -21.17 4.88
CA ASP A 77 -8.54 -22.07 4.75
C ASP A 77 -8.89 -23.42 5.39
N LEU A 78 -9.27 -24.38 4.57
CA LEU A 78 -9.68 -25.71 5.03
C LEU A 78 -8.69 -26.78 4.57
N ILE A 79 -8.35 -27.70 5.46
CA ILE A 79 -7.71 -28.96 5.09
C ILE A 79 -8.78 -30.04 5.11
N ILE A 80 -9.01 -30.65 3.96
CA ILE A 80 -9.92 -31.77 3.80
C ILE A 80 -9.07 -33.05 3.76
N GLN A 81 -9.16 -33.86 4.81
CA GLN A 81 -8.51 -35.16 4.85
C GLN A 81 -9.44 -36.19 4.26
N LEU A 82 -9.06 -36.72 3.08
CA LEU A 82 -9.81 -37.75 2.39
C LEU A 82 -9.42 -39.16 2.92
N PRO A 83 -10.34 -40.13 2.93
CA PRO A 83 -10.09 -41.48 3.44
C PRO A 83 -9.22 -42.32 2.50
N TYR A 84 -8.69 -41.74 1.42
CA TYR A 84 -7.87 -42.42 0.42
C TYR A 84 -6.69 -41.59 -0.02
N VAL A 85 -5.66 -42.29 -0.56
CA VAL A 85 -4.45 -41.63 -1.07
C VAL A 85 -4.67 -41.14 -2.50
N VAL A 86 -4.43 -39.87 -2.77
CA VAL A 86 -4.61 -39.23 -4.08
C VAL A 86 -3.34 -39.42 -4.92
N LYS A 87 -3.17 -40.61 -5.51
CA LYS A 87 -2.03 -40.92 -6.41
C LYS A 87 -2.41 -41.15 -7.87
N THR A 88 -3.66 -41.43 -8.15
CA THR A 88 -4.15 -41.79 -9.49
C THR A 88 -4.98 -40.64 -10.05
N THR A 89 -4.94 -40.42 -11.37
CA THR A 89 -5.71 -39.35 -12.07
C THR A 89 -7.22 -39.43 -11.77
N THR A 90 -7.78 -40.62 -11.64
CA THR A 90 -9.18 -40.80 -11.27
C THR A 90 -9.46 -40.33 -9.85
N ARG A 91 -8.57 -40.63 -8.90
CA ARG A 91 -8.71 -40.15 -7.51
C ARG A 91 -8.46 -38.66 -7.36
N GLN A 92 -7.62 -38.06 -8.21
CA GLN A 92 -7.45 -36.62 -8.30
C GLN A 92 -8.74 -35.91 -8.71
N LYS A 93 -9.42 -36.42 -9.75
CA LYS A 93 -10.72 -35.91 -10.17
C LYS A 93 -11.78 -36.02 -9.08
N GLN A 94 -11.85 -37.15 -8.39
CA GLN A 94 -12.77 -37.35 -7.26
C GLN A 94 -12.47 -36.36 -6.10
N ALA A 95 -11.21 -36.11 -5.81
CA ALA A 95 -10.81 -35.15 -4.81
C ALA A 95 -11.17 -33.69 -5.22
N GLU A 96 -11.01 -33.34 -6.49
CA GLU A 96 -11.42 -32.03 -7.02
C GLU A 96 -12.95 -31.84 -7.01
N GLU A 97 -13.69 -32.88 -7.39
CA GLU A 97 -15.15 -32.87 -7.32
C GLU A 97 -15.62 -32.69 -5.88
N ARG A 98 -15.00 -33.41 -4.94
CA ARG A 98 -15.32 -33.27 -3.52
C ARG A 98 -15.01 -31.89 -2.98
N ARG A 99 -13.86 -31.32 -3.36
CA ARG A 99 -13.52 -29.94 -3.02
C ARG A 99 -14.60 -28.96 -3.52
N LYS A 100 -14.99 -29.06 -4.78
CA LYS A 100 -16.05 -28.21 -5.36
C LYS A 100 -17.38 -28.34 -4.63
N GLN A 101 -17.77 -29.58 -4.25
CA GLN A 101 -19.01 -29.80 -3.49
C GLN A 101 -18.97 -29.08 -2.14
N ILE A 102 -17.85 -29.17 -1.42
CA ILE A 102 -17.69 -28.50 -0.12
C ILE A 102 -17.67 -26.98 -0.29
N GLU A 103 -16.96 -26.46 -1.31
CA GLU A 103 -16.94 -25.02 -1.65
C GLU A 103 -18.37 -24.52 -1.95
N THR A 104 -19.16 -25.27 -2.72
CA THR A 104 -20.55 -24.92 -3.02
C THR A 104 -21.42 -24.95 -1.76
N GLN A 105 -21.31 -26.00 -0.94
CA GLN A 105 -22.07 -26.09 0.31
C GLN A 105 -21.77 -24.95 1.26
N LEU A 106 -20.48 -24.54 1.39
CA LEU A 106 -20.08 -23.42 2.22
C LEU A 106 -20.56 -22.08 1.66
N ALA A 107 -20.52 -21.90 0.33
CA ALA A 107 -20.98 -20.68 -0.32
C ALA A 107 -22.52 -20.50 -0.23
N GLU A 108 -23.28 -21.59 -0.33
CA GLU A 108 -24.75 -21.58 -0.24
C GLU A 108 -25.25 -21.58 1.21
N SER A 109 -24.42 -21.99 2.16
CA SER A 109 -24.76 -22.04 3.59
C SER A 109 -24.72 -20.67 4.23
N ARG A 110 -25.84 -20.21 4.77
CA ARG A 110 -25.94 -18.95 5.50
C ARG A 110 -25.02 -18.90 6.76
N TYR A 111 -24.65 -20.05 7.28
CA TYR A 111 -23.84 -20.19 8.52
C TYR A 111 -22.48 -20.84 8.29
N GLY A 112 -22.05 -21.04 7.03
CA GLY A 112 -20.77 -21.67 6.72
C GLY A 112 -20.69 -23.16 7.17
N ILE A 113 -21.80 -23.88 7.10
CA ILE A 113 -21.88 -25.31 7.51
C ILE A 113 -21.79 -26.17 6.26
N ALA A 114 -20.86 -27.14 6.26
CA ALA A 114 -20.77 -28.19 5.26
C ALA A 114 -20.93 -29.56 5.92
N TYR A 115 -21.53 -30.49 5.19
CA TYR A 115 -21.69 -31.88 5.64
C TYR A 115 -20.52 -32.72 5.14
N THR A 116 -19.95 -33.54 6.04
CA THR A 116 -18.87 -34.47 5.74
C THR A 116 -19.30 -35.89 6.02
N ASP A 117 -18.73 -36.84 5.27
CA ASP A 117 -18.86 -38.23 5.57
C ASP A 117 -18.04 -38.59 6.82
N GLY A 118 -18.48 -39.57 7.61
CA GLY A 118 -17.81 -39.96 8.86
C GLY A 118 -16.35 -40.40 8.75
N THR A 119 -15.88 -40.63 7.50
CA THR A 119 -14.49 -40.97 7.18
C THR A 119 -13.64 -39.77 6.76
N GLU A 120 -14.26 -38.59 6.55
CA GLU A 120 -13.58 -37.35 6.18
C GLU A 120 -13.36 -36.47 7.39
N ARG A 121 -12.23 -35.82 7.46
CA ARG A 121 -11.95 -34.83 8.51
C ARG A 121 -11.67 -33.50 7.89
N ILE A 122 -12.48 -32.50 8.21
CA ILE A 122 -12.26 -31.10 7.83
C ILE A 122 -11.63 -30.38 9.03
N THR A 123 -10.47 -29.79 8.80
CA THR A 123 -9.80 -28.96 9.81
C THR A 123 -9.70 -27.53 9.28
N GLN A 124 -10.32 -26.60 9.97
CA GLN A 124 -10.17 -25.18 9.67
C GLN A 124 -8.81 -24.71 10.18
N LEU A 125 -8.04 -24.10 9.26
CA LEU A 125 -6.78 -23.45 9.63
C LEU A 125 -7.09 -22.03 10.11
N ASN A 126 -7.08 -21.85 11.41
CA ASN A 126 -7.18 -20.52 11.99
C ASN A 126 -5.79 -19.87 11.91
N ARG A 127 -5.54 -19.02 10.92
CA ARG A 127 -4.28 -18.28 10.79
C ARG A 127 -4.41 -16.94 11.52
N PRO A 128 -3.66 -16.69 12.59
CA PRO A 128 -3.64 -15.39 13.27
C PRO A 128 -2.83 -14.33 12.48
N VAL A 129 -2.99 -14.32 11.15
CA VAL A 129 -2.27 -13.39 10.26
C VAL A 129 -2.76 -11.96 10.46
N GLU A 130 -4.05 -11.80 10.73
CA GLU A 130 -4.73 -10.52 10.86
C GLU A 130 -4.20 -9.69 12.02
N ASN A 131 -4.11 -10.28 13.22
CA ASN A 131 -3.57 -9.58 14.39
C ASN A 131 -2.11 -9.15 14.24
N THR A 132 -1.30 -9.96 13.56
CA THR A 132 0.10 -9.64 13.27
C THR A 132 0.20 -8.52 12.23
N LEU A 133 -0.68 -8.53 11.22
CA LEU A 133 -0.72 -7.52 10.18
C LEU A 133 -1.15 -6.16 10.75
N LEU A 134 -2.18 -6.13 11.58
CA LEU A 134 -2.63 -4.90 12.26
C LEU A 134 -1.52 -4.29 13.11
N LYS A 135 -0.81 -5.08 13.92
CA LYS A 135 0.34 -4.60 14.69
C LYS A 135 1.47 -4.03 13.81
N GLN A 136 1.70 -4.63 12.64
CA GLN A 136 2.69 -4.12 11.68
C GLN A 136 2.23 -2.80 11.06
N ILE A 137 0.95 -2.64 10.76
CA ILE A 137 0.34 -1.40 10.27
C ILE A 137 0.48 -0.30 11.32
N GLU A 138 0.12 -0.56 12.56
CA GLU A 138 0.27 0.38 13.68
C GLU A 138 1.72 0.83 13.86
N SER A 139 2.66 -0.10 13.85
CA SER A 139 4.10 0.19 13.94
C SER A 139 4.61 1.04 12.78
N LEU A 140 4.21 0.73 11.54
CA LEU A 140 4.60 1.51 10.36
C LEU A 140 3.95 2.90 10.37
N THR A 141 2.71 3.02 10.82
CA THR A 141 1.99 4.29 10.97
C THR A 141 2.70 5.19 11.99
N SER A 142 3.04 4.63 13.16
CA SER A 142 3.79 5.35 14.18
C SER A 142 5.18 5.81 13.68
N THR A 143 5.86 4.93 12.93
CA THR A 143 7.16 5.27 12.31
C THR A 143 7.00 6.40 11.29
N LEU A 144 5.99 6.35 10.43
CA LEU A 144 5.71 7.39 9.44
C LEU A 144 5.42 8.74 10.09
N TYR A 145 4.58 8.75 11.11
CA TYR A 145 4.26 9.95 11.87
C TYR A 145 5.50 10.52 12.57
N GLY A 146 6.32 9.66 13.19
CA GLY A 146 7.58 10.08 13.80
C GLY A 146 8.58 10.67 12.79
N GLN A 147 8.65 10.12 11.57
CA GLN A 147 9.52 10.64 10.51
C GLN A 147 9.05 12.01 9.98
N LEU A 148 7.75 12.25 9.96
CA LEU A 148 7.15 13.52 9.54
C LEU A 148 6.95 14.50 10.71
N GLY A 149 7.29 14.14 11.95
CA GLY A 149 7.05 14.97 13.12
C GLY A 149 5.56 15.21 13.42
N ILE A 150 4.68 14.39 12.87
CA ILE A 150 3.24 14.47 13.09
C ILE A 150 2.90 13.72 14.39
N THR A 151 2.23 14.40 15.30
CA THR A 151 1.70 13.80 16.52
C THR A 151 0.17 13.82 16.48
N GLU A 152 -0.47 13.02 17.33
CA GLU A 152 -1.93 13.04 17.47
C GLU A 152 -2.44 14.44 17.85
N ALA A 153 -1.73 15.14 18.70
CA ALA A 153 -2.07 16.51 19.09
C ALA A 153 -2.03 17.50 17.91
N VAL A 154 -1.08 17.33 16.97
CA VAL A 154 -1.03 18.12 15.72
C VAL A 154 -2.24 17.81 14.85
N MET A 155 -2.60 16.53 14.72
CA MET A 155 -3.74 16.09 13.92
C MET A 155 -5.08 16.62 14.47
N ASN A 156 -5.23 16.58 15.79
CA ASN A 156 -6.47 17.01 16.47
C ASN A 156 -6.54 18.53 16.73
N GLY A 157 -5.48 19.27 16.39
CA GLY A 157 -5.42 20.72 16.63
C GLY A 157 -5.28 21.11 18.11
N THR A 158 -4.86 20.18 18.97
CA THR A 158 -4.65 20.40 20.42
C THR A 158 -3.18 20.53 20.81
N ALA A 159 -2.29 20.62 19.80
CA ALA A 159 -0.86 20.69 20.01
C ALA A 159 -0.46 21.99 20.71
N ASP A 160 0.45 21.89 21.68
CA ASP A 160 1.10 23.04 22.27
C ASP A 160 2.12 23.67 21.30
N GLU A 161 2.60 24.86 21.62
CA GLU A 161 3.54 25.63 20.80
C GLU A 161 4.81 24.82 20.48
N LYS A 162 5.35 24.10 21.45
CA LYS A 162 6.56 23.27 21.27
C LYS A 162 6.34 22.12 20.28
N THR A 163 5.22 21.47 20.36
CA THR A 163 4.84 20.37 19.43
C THR A 163 4.59 20.92 18.04
N MET A 164 3.92 22.05 17.91
CA MET A 164 3.72 22.71 16.61
C MET A 164 5.04 23.19 16.00
N LEU A 165 5.96 23.74 16.79
CA LEU A 165 7.28 24.15 16.32
C LEU A 165 8.10 22.94 15.82
N ASN A 166 8.05 21.82 16.54
CA ASN A 166 8.70 20.58 16.11
C ASN A 166 8.14 20.07 14.78
N TYR A 167 6.82 20.07 14.61
CA TYR A 167 6.17 19.70 13.34
C TYR A 167 6.58 20.67 12.21
N TYR A 168 6.55 21.98 12.47
CA TYR A 168 6.97 22.97 11.50
C TYR A 168 8.41 22.74 11.02
N ASN A 169 9.37 22.60 11.94
CA ASN A 169 10.79 22.43 11.62
C ASN A 169 11.07 21.09 10.89
N ARG A 170 10.30 20.05 11.14
CA ARG A 170 10.53 18.71 10.55
C ARG A 170 9.83 18.50 9.22
N SER A 171 8.67 19.10 9.01
CA SER A 171 7.84 18.82 7.84
C SER A 171 7.57 20.05 6.98
N VAL A 172 7.24 21.17 7.59
CA VAL A 172 6.80 22.37 6.86
C VAL A 172 8.01 23.13 6.32
N GLU A 173 8.95 23.47 7.19
CA GLU A 173 10.15 24.26 6.83
C GLU A 173 10.99 23.60 5.73
N PRO A 174 11.34 22.30 5.79
CA PRO A 174 12.09 21.66 4.70
C PRO A 174 11.35 21.70 3.36
N GLY A 175 10.02 21.60 3.39
CA GLY A 175 9.19 21.71 2.19
C GLY A 175 9.20 23.12 1.60
N LEU A 176 9.07 24.14 2.45
CA LEU A 176 9.13 25.55 2.03
C LEU A 176 10.53 25.93 1.51
N ALA A 177 11.59 25.52 2.21
CA ALA A 177 12.97 25.75 1.78
C ALA A 177 13.25 25.08 0.44
N ALA A 178 12.82 23.83 0.24
CA ALA A 178 12.98 23.12 -1.04
C ALA A 178 12.29 23.82 -2.23
N ILE A 179 11.28 24.64 -1.97
CA ILE A 179 10.61 25.48 -2.98
C ILE A 179 11.30 26.82 -3.13
N ALA A 180 11.60 27.51 -2.03
CA ALA A 180 12.13 28.87 -2.02
C ALA A 180 13.56 28.93 -2.53
N ASP A 181 14.46 28.07 -2.08
CA ASP A 181 15.88 28.11 -2.42
C ASP A 181 16.14 28.01 -3.94
N PRO A 182 15.58 27.01 -4.67
CA PRO A 182 15.78 26.94 -6.10
C PRO A 182 15.19 28.14 -6.87
N MET A 183 14.13 28.78 -6.35
CA MET A 183 13.54 29.98 -6.97
C MET A 183 14.46 31.19 -6.81
N ILE A 184 15.06 31.36 -5.63
CA ILE A 184 16.00 32.47 -5.36
C ILE A 184 17.23 32.39 -6.26
N TRP A 185 17.75 31.18 -6.53
CA TRP A 185 18.93 30.97 -7.35
C TRP A 185 18.64 30.95 -8.87
N SER A 186 17.36 30.96 -9.26
CA SER A 186 16.94 30.93 -10.68
C SER A 186 16.72 32.34 -11.27
N PHE A 187 16.73 33.35 -10.43
CA PHE A 187 16.61 34.78 -10.79
C PHE A 187 17.85 35.57 -10.37
#